data_6ece65d6e55ec0cbabe8723144590455
#
_entry.id   6ece65d6e55ec0cbabe8723144590455
#
_cell.length_a   1.000
_cell.length_b   1.000
_cell.length_c   1.000
_cell.angle_alpha   90.00
_cell.angle_beta   90.00
_cell.angle_gamma   90.00
#
_symmetry.space_group_name_H-M   'P 1'
#
loop_
_entity.id
_entity.type
_entity.pdbx_description
1 polymer ?
#
loop_
_entity_poly.entity_id
_entity_poly.type
_entity_poly.pdbx_seq_one_letter_code
_entity_poly.pdbx_strand_id
1 'polypeptide(L)'
;MINVFTDGACSNNGKQNAKAGIGVFFEENDPRNVSRRVDGKQTNNTAELTAIVVVFDILREDIEQGKNIVIHSDSEYSINSMTKWGMKWAQDNWSKKTIKNLELVKKGYELFQQFPNVSISHVKAHTESMDPLSVGNRGADRLANE
;
A
#
# COMPACT_ATOMS: atom_id res chain seq x y z
N MET A 1 10.04 -16.46 0.38
CA MET A 1 9.01 -15.43 0.66
C MET A 1 9.64 -14.04 0.61
N ILE A 2 8.96 -13.11 -0.04
CA ILE A 2 9.40 -11.73 -0.12
C ILE A 2 8.55 -10.88 0.83
N ASN A 3 9.21 -10.16 1.74
CA ASN A 3 8.56 -9.20 2.62
C ASN A 3 8.80 -7.79 2.08
N VAL A 4 7.74 -7.00 1.94
CA VAL A 4 7.81 -5.63 1.46
C VAL A 4 6.93 -4.74 2.35
N PHE A 5 7.41 -3.54 2.62
CA PHE A 5 6.73 -2.60 3.50
C PHE A 5 6.26 -1.40 2.68
N THR A 6 5.03 -0.98 2.90
CA THR A 6 4.45 0.17 2.20
C THR A 6 3.98 1.21 3.19
N ASP A 7 4.09 2.46 2.80
CA ASP A 7 3.55 3.57 3.59
C ASP A 7 3.17 4.72 2.66
N GLY A 8 2.31 5.58 3.15
CA GLY A 8 1.92 6.80 2.50
C GLY A 8 1.97 7.96 3.48
N ALA A 9 2.36 9.11 2.99
CA ALA A 9 2.41 10.32 3.80
C ALA A 9 1.87 11.50 2.99
N CYS A 10 1.23 12.42 3.67
CA CYS A 10 0.71 13.61 3.01
C CYS A 10 0.92 14.84 3.91
N SER A 11 1.68 15.80 3.41
CA SER A 11 1.78 17.11 4.06
C SER A 11 0.59 17.96 3.66
N ASN A 12 0.09 18.77 4.59
CA ASN A 12 -1.07 19.64 4.35
C ASN A 12 -2.31 18.88 3.88
N ASN A 13 -2.52 17.65 4.42
CA ASN A 13 -3.63 16.80 4.03
C ASN A 13 -4.97 17.53 4.18
N GLY A 14 -5.79 17.48 3.12
CA GLY A 14 -7.08 18.17 3.07
C GLY A 14 -7.01 19.63 2.61
N LYS A 15 -5.81 20.15 2.31
CA LYS A 15 -5.61 21.52 1.87
C LYS A 15 -5.22 21.57 0.39
N GLN A 16 -5.32 22.75 -0.23
CA GLN A 16 -4.98 22.92 -1.65
C GLN A 16 -3.52 22.60 -1.97
N ASN A 17 -2.61 22.86 -1.04
CA ASN A 17 -1.18 22.61 -1.23
C ASN A 17 -0.74 21.27 -0.67
N ALA A 18 -1.65 20.31 -0.55
CA ALA A 18 -1.32 18.95 -0.08
C ALA A 18 -0.34 18.27 -1.03
N LYS A 19 0.62 17.58 -0.45
CA LYS A 19 1.63 16.81 -1.20
C LYS A 19 1.74 15.42 -0.59
N ALA A 20 1.36 14.42 -1.38
CA ALA A 20 1.35 13.03 -0.94
C ALA A 20 2.50 12.25 -1.59
N GLY A 21 3.16 11.42 -0.79
CA GLY A 21 4.25 10.57 -1.25
C GLY A 21 4.05 9.13 -0.83
N ILE A 22 4.62 8.23 -1.61
CA ILE A 22 4.62 6.81 -1.30
C ILE A 22 6.01 6.34 -0.94
N GLY A 23 6.07 5.34 -0.05
CA GLY A 23 7.28 4.62 0.27
C GLY A 23 7.06 3.13 0.10
N VAL A 24 7.96 2.48 -0.61
CA VAL A 24 8.01 1.02 -0.74
C VAL A 24 9.41 0.59 -0.33
N PHE A 25 9.50 -0.21 0.71
CA PHE A 25 10.77 -0.56 1.34
C PHE A 25 10.95 -2.07 1.42
N PHE A 26 12.09 -2.56 0.95
CA PHE A 26 12.47 -3.97 1.06
C PHE A 26 13.54 -4.14 2.14
N GLU A 27 14.67 -3.45 1.98
CA GLU A 27 15.74 -3.36 2.97
C GLU A 27 16.62 -2.15 2.63
N GLU A 28 17.56 -1.81 3.49
CA GLU A 28 18.45 -0.67 3.25
C GLU A 28 19.19 -0.83 1.93
N ASN A 29 19.21 0.25 1.15
CA ASN A 29 19.92 0.33 -0.14
C ASN A 29 19.41 -0.66 -1.21
N ASP A 30 18.23 -1.25 -1.02
CA ASP A 30 17.67 -2.14 -2.03
C ASP A 30 17.24 -1.31 -3.25
N PRO A 31 17.68 -1.68 -4.47
CA PRO A 31 17.32 -0.91 -5.67
C PRO A 31 15.83 -0.93 -6.00
N ARG A 32 15.04 -1.84 -5.41
CA ARG A 32 13.59 -1.89 -5.59
C ARG A 32 12.85 -0.90 -4.70
N ASN A 33 13.53 -0.28 -3.73
CA ASN A 33 12.90 0.72 -2.86
C ASN A 33 12.38 1.89 -3.70
N VAL A 34 11.19 2.40 -3.33
CA VAL A 34 10.56 3.51 -4.03
C VAL A 34 10.26 4.64 -3.06
N SER A 35 10.57 5.86 -3.49
CA SER A 35 10.18 7.10 -2.84
C SER A 35 9.74 8.05 -3.95
N ARG A 36 8.44 8.34 -4.04
CA ARG A 36 7.95 9.24 -5.08
C ARG A 36 6.59 9.84 -4.72
N ARG A 37 6.23 10.89 -5.45
CA ARG A 37 4.96 11.59 -5.28
C ARG A 37 3.81 10.78 -5.87
N VAL A 38 2.63 10.95 -5.27
CA VAL A 38 1.40 10.39 -5.82
C VAL A 38 0.98 11.21 -7.03
N ASP A 39 0.55 10.52 -8.09
CA ASP A 39 -0.11 11.16 -9.22
C ASP A 39 -1.60 11.33 -8.89
N GLY A 40 -2.17 12.49 -9.22
CA GLY A 40 -3.57 12.76 -8.99
C GLY A 40 -3.86 13.29 -7.58
N LYS A 41 -4.90 12.77 -6.95
CA LYS A 41 -5.38 13.28 -5.67
C LYS A 41 -4.36 13.08 -4.55
N GLN A 42 -4.04 14.16 -3.85
CA GLN A 42 -3.00 14.19 -2.81
C GLN A 42 -3.62 14.07 -1.42
N THR A 43 -3.74 12.85 -0.91
CA THR A 43 -4.23 12.58 0.45
C THR A 43 -3.41 11.45 1.08
N ASN A 44 -3.48 11.32 2.41
CA ASN A 44 -2.87 10.20 3.11
C ASN A 44 -3.39 8.87 2.55
N ASN A 45 -4.71 8.76 2.37
CA ASN A 45 -5.32 7.51 1.93
C ASN A 45 -4.96 7.15 0.50
N THR A 46 -4.91 8.13 -0.43
CA THR A 46 -4.48 7.83 -1.80
C THR A 46 -3.02 7.39 -1.83
N ALA A 47 -2.16 7.98 -0.99
CA ALA A 47 -0.76 7.57 -0.90
C ALA A 47 -0.63 6.12 -0.39
N GLU A 48 -1.34 5.78 0.68
CA GLU A 48 -1.32 4.42 1.23
C GLU A 48 -1.78 3.38 0.22
N LEU A 49 -2.91 3.64 -0.44
CA LEU A 49 -3.46 2.72 -1.44
C LEU A 49 -2.53 2.59 -2.65
N THR A 50 -1.98 3.70 -3.11
CA THR A 50 -1.06 3.72 -4.27
C THR A 50 0.20 2.91 -3.98
N ALA A 51 0.77 3.03 -2.78
CA ALA A 51 1.96 2.28 -2.40
C ALA A 51 1.74 0.78 -2.51
N ILE A 52 0.57 0.30 -2.07
CA ILE A 52 0.22 -1.13 -2.15
C ILE A 52 0.11 -1.58 -3.60
N VAL A 53 -0.57 -0.82 -4.44
CA VAL A 53 -0.74 -1.16 -5.87
C VAL A 53 0.60 -1.20 -6.58
N VAL A 54 1.50 -0.27 -6.26
CA VAL A 54 2.84 -0.18 -6.86
C VAL A 54 3.67 -1.45 -6.61
N VAL A 55 3.48 -2.11 -5.47
CA VAL A 55 4.19 -3.37 -5.18
C VAL A 55 3.93 -4.41 -6.28
N PHE A 56 2.70 -4.50 -6.78
CA PHE A 56 2.37 -5.46 -7.84
C PHE A 56 3.13 -5.16 -9.13
N ASP A 57 3.39 -3.90 -9.42
CA ASP A 57 4.20 -3.51 -10.59
C ASP A 57 5.67 -3.85 -10.38
N ILE A 58 6.22 -3.51 -9.21
CA ILE A 58 7.63 -3.75 -8.88
C ILE A 58 7.95 -5.25 -8.92
N LEU A 59 7.08 -6.07 -8.36
CA LEU A 59 7.31 -7.50 -8.19
C LEU A 59 6.53 -8.35 -9.20
N ARG A 60 6.09 -7.78 -10.31
CA ARG A 60 5.27 -8.48 -11.31
C ARG A 60 5.87 -9.83 -11.70
N GLU A 61 7.15 -9.84 -12.03
CA GLU A 61 7.83 -11.05 -12.46
C GLU A 61 7.88 -12.11 -11.35
N ASP A 62 8.23 -11.71 -10.12
CA ASP A 62 8.25 -12.62 -8.97
C ASP A 62 6.86 -13.18 -8.68
N ILE A 63 5.83 -12.34 -8.77
CA ILE A 63 4.45 -12.72 -8.52
C ILE A 63 4.00 -13.76 -9.55
N GLU A 64 4.29 -13.52 -10.82
CA GLU A 64 3.91 -14.43 -11.90
C GLU A 64 4.66 -15.76 -11.85
N GLN A 65 5.84 -15.77 -11.24
CA GLN A 65 6.59 -17.00 -10.99
C GLN A 65 6.05 -17.79 -9.78
N GLY A 66 5.02 -17.28 -9.12
CA GLY A 66 4.39 -17.95 -7.99
C GLY A 66 5.07 -17.76 -6.65
N LYS A 67 6.00 -16.82 -6.54
CA LYS A 67 6.64 -16.52 -5.26
C LYS A 67 5.63 -15.94 -4.27
N ASN A 68 5.77 -16.29 -3.00
CA ASN A 68 4.92 -15.76 -1.95
C ASN A 68 5.42 -14.38 -1.54
N ILE A 69 4.51 -13.41 -1.56
CA ILE A 69 4.80 -12.03 -1.20
C ILE A 69 3.90 -11.64 -0.02
N VAL A 70 4.48 -11.01 0.99
CA VAL A 70 3.72 -10.41 2.08
C VAL A 70 3.96 -8.91 2.08
N ILE A 71 2.88 -8.16 1.88
CA ILE A 71 2.90 -6.70 1.97
C ILE A 71 2.56 -6.33 3.40
N HIS A 72 3.42 -5.55 4.04
CA HIS A 72 3.20 -5.06 5.40
C HIS A 72 2.80 -3.59 5.34
N SER A 73 1.64 -3.25 5.88
CA SER A 73 1.10 -1.89 5.89
C SER A 73 0.60 -1.53 7.27
N ASP A 74 0.76 -0.28 7.68
CA ASP A 74 0.17 0.20 8.93
C ASP A 74 -1.22 0.82 8.73
N SER A 75 -1.74 0.83 7.51
CA SER A 75 -3.04 1.41 7.18
C SER A 75 -4.15 0.36 7.23
N GLU A 76 -4.89 0.32 8.33
CA GLU A 76 -6.06 -0.56 8.45
C GLU A 76 -7.13 -0.24 7.40
N TYR A 77 -7.33 1.04 7.10
CA TYR A 77 -8.25 1.46 6.05
C TYR A 77 -7.91 0.80 4.71
N SER A 78 -6.65 0.87 4.30
CA SER A 78 -6.21 0.31 3.02
C SER A 78 -6.35 -1.20 2.98
N ILE A 79 -5.95 -1.88 4.04
CA ILE A 79 -6.06 -3.33 4.15
C ILE A 79 -7.53 -3.76 4.05
N ASN A 80 -8.40 -3.14 4.85
CA ASN A 80 -9.81 -3.50 4.87
C ASN A 80 -10.49 -3.19 3.53
N SER A 81 -10.17 -2.05 2.92
CA SER A 81 -10.74 -1.64 1.64
C SER A 81 -10.44 -2.63 0.52
N MET A 82 -9.22 -3.15 0.49
CA MET A 82 -8.76 -4.05 -0.56
C MET A 82 -9.06 -5.52 -0.27
N THR A 83 -9.56 -5.83 0.92
CA THR A 83 -9.88 -7.21 1.33
C THR A 83 -11.34 -7.36 1.68
N LYS A 84 -11.70 -7.28 2.96
CA LYS A 84 -13.07 -7.61 3.40
C LYS A 84 -14.14 -6.63 2.93
N TRP A 85 -13.87 -5.32 2.94
CA TRP A 85 -14.83 -4.35 2.43
C TRP A 85 -14.94 -4.43 0.91
N GLY A 86 -13.81 -4.59 0.24
CA GLY A 86 -13.77 -4.77 -1.22
C GLY A 86 -14.57 -5.97 -1.66
N MET A 87 -14.52 -7.07 -0.91
CA MET A 87 -15.31 -8.26 -1.20
C MET A 87 -16.81 -7.97 -1.17
N LYS A 88 -17.28 -7.23 -0.15
CA LYS A 88 -18.68 -6.85 -0.05
C LYS A 88 -19.10 -5.92 -1.19
N TRP A 89 -18.26 -4.94 -1.51
CA TRP A 89 -18.54 -4.00 -2.60
C TRP A 89 -18.54 -4.69 -3.95
N ALA A 90 -17.66 -5.65 -4.17
CA ALA A 90 -17.62 -6.45 -5.40
C ALA A 90 -18.88 -7.30 -5.56
N GLN A 91 -19.41 -7.89 -4.48
CA GLN A 91 -20.65 -8.65 -4.49
C GLN A 91 -21.83 -7.78 -4.93
N ASP A 92 -21.78 -6.49 -4.63
CA ASP A 92 -22.79 -5.50 -5.00
C ASP A 92 -22.40 -4.78 -6.31
N ASN A 93 -21.47 -5.35 -7.04
CA ASN A 93 -21.00 -4.86 -8.34
C ASN A 93 -20.48 -3.42 -8.27
N TRP A 94 -19.91 -3.02 -7.12
CA TRP A 94 -19.35 -1.69 -6.88
C TRP A 94 -20.36 -0.56 -7.06
N SER A 95 -21.64 -0.85 -6.84
CA SER A 95 -22.73 0.09 -7.09
C SER A 95 -22.86 1.19 -6.03
N LYS A 96 -22.27 1.01 -4.85
CA LYS A 96 -22.37 1.98 -3.77
C LYS A 96 -21.63 3.27 -4.15
N LYS A 97 -22.39 4.38 -4.20
CA LYS A 97 -21.86 5.66 -4.72
C LYS A 97 -20.96 6.41 -3.73
N THR A 98 -20.90 5.97 -2.47
CA THR A 98 -20.15 6.64 -1.42
C THR A 98 -18.77 6.05 -1.17
N ILE A 99 -18.33 5.07 -1.98
CA ILE A 99 -17.01 4.48 -1.83
C ILE A 99 -15.94 5.50 -2.21
N LYS A 100 -15.10 5.87 -1.25
CA LYS A 100 -13.97 6.77 -1.49
C LYS A 100 -12.83 6.04 -2.16
N ASN A 101 -12.12 6.72 -3.05
CA ASN A 101 -10.96 6.17 -3.76
C ASN A 101 -11.28 4.88 -4.52
N LEU A 102 -12.48 4.84 -5.10
CA LEU A 102 -13.04 3.64 -5.73
C LEU A 102 -12.08 2.96 -6.70
N GLU A 103 -11.46 3.72 -7.59
CA GLU A 103 -10.59 3.13 -8.62
C GLU A 103 -9.37 2.43 -8.03
N LEU A 104 -8.72 3.06 -7.04
CA LEU A 104 -7.56 2.48 -6.36
C LEU A 104 -7.95 1.25 -5.56
N VAL A 105 -9.05 1.34 -4.81
CA VAL A 105 -9.56 0.24 -3.98
C VAL A 105 -9.93 -0.95 -4.84
N LYS A 106 -10.68 -0.72 -5.90
CA LYS A 106 -11.11 -1.77 -6.84
C LYS A 106 -9.90 -2.43 -7.50
N LYS A 107 -8.96 -1.62 -7.97
CA LYS A 107 -7.74 -2.14 -8.60
C LYS A 107 -6.94 -3.03 -7.62
N GLY A 108 -6.76 -2.57 -6.39
CA GLY A 108 -6.06 -3.36 -5.37
C GLY A 108 -6.78 -4.65 -5.04
N TYR A 109 -8.10 -4.57 -4.85
CA TYR A 109 -8.91 -5.76 -4.59
C TYR A 109 -8.76 -6.79 -5.71
N GLU A 110 -8.89 -6.35 -6.95
CA GLU A 110 -8.78 -7.24 -8.12
C GLU A 110 -7.39 -7.87 -8.23
N LEU A 111 -6.33 -7.12 -7.91
CA LEU A 111 -4.97 -7.65 -7.91
C LEU A 111 -4.79 -8.75 -6.86
N PHE A 112 -5.31 -8.54 -5.64
CA PHE A 112 -5.25 -9.58 -4.60
C PHE A 112 -6.03 -10.83 -4.99
N GLN A 113 -7.15 -10.66 -5.70
CA GLN A 113 -7.93 -11.81 -6.19
C GLN A 113 -7.20 -12.55 -7.31
N GLN A 114 -6.55 -11.80 -8.19
CA GLN A 114 -5.81 -12.38 -9.32
C GLN A 114 -4.56 -13.13 -8.86
N PHE A 115 -3.90 -12.65 -7.81
CA PHE A 115 -2.62 -13.19 -7.35
C PHE A 115 -2.72 -13.64 -5.88
N PRO A 116 -3.29 -14.84 -5.61
CA PRO A 116 -3.46 -15.31 -4.24
C PRO A 116 -2.15 -15.58 -3.49
N ASN A 117 -1.03 -15.62 -4.19
CA ASN A 117 0.30 -15.70 -3.57
C ASN A 117 0.79 -14.37 -2.98
N VAL A 118 0.05 -13.29 -3.16
CA VAL A 118 0.30 -12.01 -2.51
C VAL A 118 -0.70 -11.85 -1.37
N SER A 119 -0.19 -11.62 -0.17
CA SER A 119 -1.02 -11.35 1.01
C SER A 119 -0.64 -10.02 1.63
N ILE A 120 -1.51 -9.49 2.48
CA ILE A 120 -1.27 -8.22 3.16
C ILE A 120 -1.45 -8.41 4.66
N SER A 121 -0.55 -7.79 5.43
CA SER A 121 -0.50 -7.92 6.88
C SER A 121 -0.42 -6.53 7.51
N HIS A 122 -1.11 -6.35 8.63
CA HIS A 122 -1.06 -5.10 9.38
C HIS A 122 0.17 -5.07 10.28
N VAL A 123 0.87 -3.94 10.28
CA VAL A 123 1.96 -3.67 11.22
C VAL A 123 1.65 -2.40 12.00
N LYS A 124 2.13 -2.35 13.25
CA LYS A 124 1.90 -1.18 14.10
C LYS A 124 2.76 -0.02 13.65
N ALA A 125 2.13 1.14 13.49
CA ALA A 125 2.81 2.36 13.07
C ALA A 125 3.66 2.97 14.19
N HIS A 126 4.71 3.68 13.80
CA HIS A 126 5.50 4.55 14.67
C HIS A 126 6.05 3.88 15.94
N THR A 127 6.48 2.62 15.85
CA THR A 127 7.16 1.95 16.95
C THR A 127 8.66 2.20 16.89
N GLU A 128 9.33 2.17 18.03
CA GLU A 128 10.78 2.29 18.12
C GLU A 128 11.46 0.92 18.28
N SER A 129 10.69 -0.16 18.19
CA SER A 129 11.20 -1.52 18.28
C SER A 129 12.22 -1.81 17.18
N MET A 130 13.18 -2.68 17.48
CA MET A 130 14.22 -3.09 16.54
C MET A 130 13.86 -4.40 15.82
N ASP A 131 12.67 -4.94 16.02
CA ASP A 131 12.25 -6.12 15.28
C ASP A 131 12.09 -5.82 13.76
N PRO A 132 12.19 -6.84 12.90
CA PRO A 132 12.18 -6.63 11.45
C PRO A 132 10.95 -5.91 10.92
N LEU A 133 9.77 -6.16 11.50
CA LEU A 133 8.54 -5.51 11.04
C LEU A 133 8.54 -4.01 11.35
N SER A 134 9.00 -3.64 12.54
CA SER A 134 9.08 -2.23 12.93
C SER A 134 10.15 -1.49 12.13
N VAL A 135 11.29 -2.13 11.92
CA VAL A 135 12.38 -1.54 11.10
C VAL A 135 11.90 -1.31 9.67
N GLY A 136 11.22 -2.30 9.08
CA GLY A 136 10.69 -2.19 7.73
C GLY A 136 9.64 -1.09 7.60
N ASN A 137 8.73 -1.01 8.58
CA ASN A 137 7.70 0.04 8.56
C ASN A 137 8.33 1.44 8.64
N ARG A 138 9.37 1.62 9.46
CA ARG A 138 10.08 2.91 9.53
C ARG A 138 10.78 3.24 8.21
N GLY A 139 11.33 2.22 7.53
CA GLY A 139 11.94 2.41 6.21
C GLY A 139 10.94 2.92 5.19
N ALA A 140 9.75 2.33 5.14
CA ALA A 140 8.68 2.78 4.25
C ALA A 140 8.20 4.19 4.60
N ASP A 141 8.04 4.49 5.90
CA ASP A 141 7.65 5.82 6.37
C ASP A 141 8.66 6.88 5.95
N ARG A 142 9.96 6.60 6.13
CA ARG A 142 11.03 7.50 5.70
C ARG A 142 10.93 7.80 4.20
N LEU A 143 10.78 6.76 3.38
CA LEU A 143 10.70 6.92 1.92
C LEU A 143 9.46 7.71 1.50
N ALA A 144 8.33 7.51 2.18
CA ALA A 144 7.10 8.23 1.88
C ALA A 144 7.24 9.73 2.16
N ASN A 145 8.11 10.12 3.08
CA ASN A 145 8.31 11.51 3.50
C ASN A 145 9.47 12.22 2.79
N GLU A 146 10.18 11.54 1.92
CA GLU A 146 11.28 12.15 1.17
C GLU A 146 10.85 13.08 0.04
#